data_8f24bf04ce439e33b5d8a5a1d1cd9806
#
_entry.id   8f24bf04ce439e33b5d8a5a1d1cd9806
#
_cell.length_a   1.000
_cell.length_b   1.000
_cell.length_c   1.000
_cell.angle_alpha   90.00
_cell.angle_beta   90.00
_cell.angle_gamma   90.00
#
_symmetry.space_group_name_H-M   'P 1'
#
loop_
_entity.id
_entity.type
_entity.pdbx_description
1 polymer ?
#
loop_
_entity_poly.entity_id
_entity_poly.type
_entity_poly.pdbx_seq_one_letter_code
_entity_poly.pdbx_strand_id
1 'polypeptide(L)'
;MNFAATLLQWFKNNGRSLPWRETNDAYAIWLSEVILQQTRIVQGMSYWERFMAQWPTVNDLAAATEDEVLKAWQGLGYYSRARNLHTAAQQVVELGGFPQTFKELKTLKGVGDYTAAAIASIAFGEPVAVVDGNVYRVLSRYYGIDTPIDSTEGKKEFQALAQSLLPINEPADYNEAIMDFGATQCTPNSPHCSACPLCETCVAFREQRINELPVKSKKVKQRERHFTYLYIEYEGKIAIHQRGAGDIWQGLWEFPQAEQLTSSEDSAWENEAQLLQKGVKHILTHQILLADIYLWQPKNRPQLPSEFIWIEKQDLENYALPRLIEILLKAVPA
;
A
#
# COMPACT_ATOMS: atom_id res chain seq x y z
N MET A 1 -27.81 13.38 21.30
CA MET A 1 -27.52 12.01 20.78
C MET A 1 -26.04 11.73 21.03
N ASN A 2 -25.70 10.56 21.58
CA ASN A 2 -24.29 10.23 21.86
C ASN A 2 -23.67 9.68 20.56
N PHE A 3 -22.67 10.38 20.02
CA PHE A 3 -22.01 10.05 18.77
C PHE A 3 -21.46 8.62 18.76
N ALA A 4 -20.70 8.23 19.79
CA ALA A 4 -20.12 6.90 19.89
C ALA A 4 -21.17 5.79 19.97
N ALA A 5 -22.20 5.96 20.81
CA ALA A 5 -23.27 4.99 20.93
C ALA A 5 -24.06 4.81 19.61
N THR A 6 -24.26 5.90 18.85
CA THR A 6 -24.93 5.83 17.54
C THR A 6 -24.07 5.07 16.53
N LEU A 7 -22.76 5.29 16.49
CA LEU A 7 -21.84 4.55 15.62
C LEU A 7 -21.79 3.06 15.95
N LEU A 8 -21.66 2.71 17.23
CA LEU A 8 -21.67 1.31 17.69
C LEU A 8 -22.97 0.59 17.32
N GLN A 9 -24.12 1.27 17.53
CA GLN A 9 -25.41 0.68 17.15
C GLN A 9 -25.54 0.51 15.63
N TRP A 10 -25.05 1.48 14.86
CA TRP A 10 -25.02 1.39 13.39
C TRP A 10 -24.12 0.23 12.94
N PHE A 11 -22.95 0.07 13.55
CA PHE A 11 -21.98 -0.98 13.22
C PHE A 11 -22.52 -2.38 13.46
N LYS A 12 -23.22 -2.60 14.56
CA LYS A 12 -23.90 -3.87 14.85
C LYS A 12 -24.84 -4.33 13.74
N ASN A 13 -25.47 -3.39 13.04
CA ASN A 13 -26.45 -3.68 11.99
C ASN A 13 -25.89 -3.64 10.56
N ASN A 14 -24.79 -2.94 10.35
CA ASN A 14 -24.28 -2.60 9.01
C ASN A 14 -22.79 -2.91 8.84
N GLY A 15 -22.08 -3.32 9.88
CA GLY A 15 -20.66 -3.65 9.84
C GLY A 15 -20.38 -4.77 8.84
N ARG A 16 -19.30 -4.63 8.07
CA ARG A 16 -18.90 -5.65 7.11
C ARG A 16 -18.30 -6.85 7.83
N SER A 17 -18.69 -8.07 7.46
CA SER A 17 -17.97 -9.28 7.86
C SER A 17 -16.66 -9.37 7.09
N LEU A 18 -15.56 -9.42 7.81
CA LEU A 18 -14.20 -9.46 7.27
C LEU A 18 -13.39 -10.48 8.08
N PRO A 19 -12.63 -11.39 7.44
CA PRO A 19 -11.99 -12.50 8.16
C PRO A 19 -11.03 -12.05 9.27
N TRP A 20 -10.35 -10.92 9.10
CA TRP A 20 -9.48 -10.35 10.15
C TRP A 20 -10.22 -9.70 11.32
N ARG A 21 -11.57 -9.61 11.26
CA ARG A 21 -12.44 -9.18 12.35
C ARG A 21 -13.01 -10.35 13.17
N GLU A 22 -12.82 -11.56 12.67
CA GLU A 22 -13.25 -12.79 13.33
C GLU A 22 -12.16 -13.39 14.24
N THR A 23 -11.06 -12.67 14.43
CA THR A 23 -9.91 -13.09 15.20
C THR A 23 -9.32 -11.94 16.03
N ASN A 24 -8.67 -12.28 17.13
CA ASN A 24 -7.86 -11.36 17.93
C ASN A 24 -6.35 -11.55 17.69
N ASP A 25 -5.97 -12.35 16.68
CA ASP A 25 -4.57 -12.56 16.35
C ASP A 25 -3.95 -11.27 15.80
N ALA A 26 -2.96 -10.75 16.55
CA ALA A 26 -2.27 -9.52 16.19
C ALA A 26 -1.58 -9.61 14.81
N TYR A 27 -1.10 -10.80 14.41
CA TYR A 27 -0.50 -11.01 13.09
C TYR A 27 -1.54 -10.85 11.97
N ALA A 28 -2.67 -11.50 12.09
CA ALA A 28 -3.75 -11.44 11.08
C ALA A 28 -4.31 -10.02 10.93
N ILE A 29 -4.50 -9.30 12.05
CA ILE A 29 -4.95 -7.91 12.11
C ILE A 29 -3.91 -6.98 11.48
N TRP A 30 -2.63 -7.07 11.91
CA TRP A 30 -1.55 -6.27 11.37
C TRP A 30 -1.37 -6.46 9.86
N LEU A 31 -1.41 -7.70 9.38
CA LEU A 31 -1.32 -8.03 7.97
C LEU A 31 -2.43 -7.33 7.16
N SER A 32 -3.68 -7.38 7.65
CA SER A 32 -4.79 -6.69 6.99
C SER A 32 -4.58 -5.18 6.94
N GLU A 33 -4.13 -4.57 8.05
CA GLU A 33 -3.88 -3.14 8.14
C GLU A 33 -2.81 -2.67 7.16
N VAL A 34 -1.74 -3.47 6.97
CA VAL A 34 -0.67 -3.13 6.03
C VAL A 34 -1.12 -3.33 4.57
N ILE A 35 -1.80 -4.42 4.26
CA ILE A 35 -2.31 -4.71 2.90
C ILE A 35 -3.32 -3.64 2.47
N LEU A 36 -4.21 -3.21 3.37
CA LEU A 36 -5.29 -2.29 3.07
C LEU A 36 -4.88 -0.81 3.03
N GLN A 37 -3.63 -0.47 3.40
CA GLN A 37 -3.12 0.88 3.16
C GLN A 37 -3.22 1.24 1.68
N GLN A 38 -4.09 2.21 1.33
CA GLN A 38 -4.33 2.65 -0.05
C GLN A 38 -4.78 1.54 -1.01
N THR A 39 -5.30 0.42 -0.49
CA THR A 39 -5.82 -0.71 -1.26
C THR A 39 -7.29 -0.93 -0.86
N ARG A 40 -8.16 -1.13 -1.85
CA ARG A 40 -9.57 -1.44 -1.58
C ARG A 40 -9.70 -2.85 -1.03
N ILE A 41 -10.65 -3.08 -0.11
CA ILE A 41 -10.90 -4.39 0.51
C ILE A 41 -11.09 -5.50 -0.54
N VAL A 42 -11.89 -5.25 -1.58
CA VAL A 42 -12.12 -6.23 -2.66
C VAL A 42 -10.81 -6.71 -3.31
N GLN A 43 -9.83 -5.83 -3.47
CA GLN A 43 -8.50 -6.20 -3.97
C GLN A 43 -7.63 -6.81 -2.88
N GLY A 44 -7.63 -6.24 -1.67
CA GLY A 44 -6.76 -6.66 -0.58
C GLY A 44 -7.12 -8.02 0.01
N MET A 45 -8.39 -8.43 -0.04
CA MET A 45 -8.89 -9.69 0.51
C MET A 45 -8.09 -10.90 -0.01
N SER A 46 -7.99 -11.05 -1.32
CA SER A 46 -7.28 -12.18 -1.93
C SER A 46 -5.78 -12.21 -1.62
N TYR A 47 -5.17 -11.05 -1.34
CA TYR A 47 -3.79 -10.97 -0.88
C TYR A 47 -3.66 -11.39 0.58
N TRP A 48 -4.56 -10.93 1.44
CA TRP A 48 -4.57 -11.34 2.84
C TRP A 48 -4.75 -12.87 2.98
N GLU A 49 -5.71 -13.45 2.27
CA GLU A 49 -5.95 -14.91 2.24
C GLU A 49 -4.71 -15.67 1.76
N ARG A 50 -4.05 -15.20 0.69
CA ARG A 50 -2.83 -15.80 0.16
C ARG A 50 -1.68 -15.73 1.15
N PHE A 51 -1.47 -14.57 1.79
CA PHE A 51 -0.42 -14.40 2.79
C PHE A 51 -0.65 -15.29 4.01
N MET A 52 -1.89 -15.34 4.52
CA MET A 52 -2.26 -16.22 5.64
C MET A 52 -2.11 -17.71 5.29
N ALA A 53 -2.36 -18.09 4.04
CA ALA A 53 -2.18 -19.47 3.59
C ALA A 53 -0.70 -19.84 3.42
N GLN A 54 0.12 -18.92 2.90
CA GLN A 54 1.53 -19.14 2.63
C GLN A 54 2.39 -18.99 3.89
N TRP A 55 2.06 -18.05 4.76
CA TRP A 55 2.74 -17.74 6.00
C TRP A 55 1.71 -17.60 7.13
N PRO A 56 1.24 -18.72 7.72
CA PRO A 56 0.18 -18.70 8.73
C PRO A 56 0.54 -17.96 10.01
N THR A 57 1.83 -17.82 10.29
CA THR A 57 2.35 -17.14 11.49
C THR A 57 3.37 -16.06 11.13
N VAL A 58 3.60 -15.13 12.06
CA VAL A 58 4.64 -14.12 11.91
C VAL A 58 6.04 -14.73 11.79
N ASN A 59 6.27 -15.90 12.40
CA ASN A 59 7.53 -16.63 12.30
C ASN A 59 7.76 -17.15 10.87
N ASP A 60 6.71 -17.67 10.23
CA ASP A 60 6.80 -18.15 8.85
C ASP A 60 7.11 -16.98 7.89
N LEU A 61 6.43 -15.85 8.07
CA LEU A 61 6.71 -14.64 7.27
C LEU A 61 8.13 -14.10 7.51
N ALA A 62 8.62 -14.11 8.75
CA ALA A 62 9.96 -13.65 9.08
C ALA A 62 11.06 -14.54 8.48
N ALA A 63 10.80 -15.84 8.35
CA ALA A 63 11.72 -16.83 7.77
C ALA A 63 11.73 -16.82 6.23
N ALA A 64 10.74 -16.20 5.57
CA ALA A 64 10.68 -16.05 4.13
C ALA A 64 11.84 -15.17 3.62
N THR A 65 12.18 -15.30 2.34
CA THR A 65 13.08 -14.36 1.68
C THR A 65 12.33 -13.06 1.29
N GLU A 66 13.05 -11.95 1.17
CA GLU A 66 12.45 -10.69 0.70
C GLU A 66 11.83 -10.85 -0.71
N ASP A 67 12.48 -11.63 -1.57
CA ASP A 67 12.01 -11.88 -2.94
C ASP A 67 10.68 -12.65 -2.96
N GLU A 68 10.50 -13.65 -2.11
CA GLU A 68 9.22 -14.37 -1.96
C GLU A 68 8.11 -13.44 -1.51
N VAL A 69 8.39 -12.57 -0.51
CA VAL A 69 7.42 -11.60 0.00
C VAL A 69 7.06 -10.57 -1.06
N LEU A 70 8.05 -10.03 -1.79
CA LEU A 70 7.83 -9.09 -2.89
C LEU A 70 7.05 -9.74 -4.04
N LYS A 71 7.32 -11.02 -4.35
CA LYS A 71 6.59 -11.78 -5.35
C LYS A 71 5.12 -11.98 -4.97
N ALA A 72 4.86 -12.38 -3.73
CA ALA A 72 3.50 -12.51 -3.22
C ALA A 72 2.74 -11.16 -3.18
N TRP A 73 3.48 -10.04 -3.03
CA TRP A 73 2.92 -8.68 -3.01
C TRP A 73 2.66 -8.09 -4.39
N GLN A 74 3.16 -8.73 -5.46
CA GLN A 74 3.11 -8.20 -6.83
C GLN A 74 1.67 -7.81 -7.23
N GLY A 75 1.51 -6.57 -7.73
CA GLY A 75 0.21 -6.02 -8.12
C GLY A 75 -0.46 -5.10 -7.10
N LEU A 76 -0.07 -5.11 -5.81
CA LEU A 76 -0.60 -4.18 -4.79
C LEU A 76 0.00 -2.77 -4.88
N GLY A 77 1.21 -2.65 -5.44
CA GLY A 77 1.95 -1.38 -5.43
C GLY A 77 2.52 -0.98 -4.06
N TYR A 78 3.22 0.16 -4.00
CA TYR A 78 3.85 0.64 -2.77
C TYR A 78 4.68 -0.45 -2.07
N TYR A 79 5.60 -1.06 -2.79
CA TYR A 79 6.38 -2.24 -2.36
C TYR A 79 7.22 -2.00 -1.10
N SER A 80 7.48 -0.74 -0.72
CA SER A 80 8.06 -0.42 0.58
C SER A 80 7.24 -0.97 1.75
N ARG A 81 5.91 -1.15 1.59
CA ARG A 81 5.06 -1.79 2.60
C ARG A 81 5.43 -3.26 2.78
N ALA A 82 5.64 -3.99 1.67
CA ALA A 82 6.04 -5.39 1.73
C ALA A 82 7.40 -5.57 2.40
N ARG A 83 8.40 -4.74 2.05
CA ARG A 83 9.72 -4.77 2.70
C ARG A 83 9.63 -4.41 4.18
N ASN A 84 8.88 -3.37 4.51
CA ASN A 84 8.68 -2.98 5.90
C ASN A 84 7.93 -4.07 6.70
N LEU A 85 6.92 -4.71 6.09
CA LEU A 85 6.19 -5.84 6.67
C LEU A 85 7.15 -6.99 6.99
N HIS A 86 8.00 -7.37 6.05
CA HIS A 86 8.99 -8.44 6.23
C HIS A 86 10.00 -8.09 7.34
N THR A 87 10.59 -6.88 7.30
CA THR A 87 11.49 -6.41 8.35
C THR A 87 10.81 -6.38 9.73
N ALA A 88 9.56 -5.92 9.80
CA ALA A 88 8.82 -5.88 11.05
C ALA A 88 8.46 -7.28 11.56
N ALA A 89 8.19 -8.25 10.68
CA ALA A 89 8.01 -9.65 11.07
C ALA A 89 9.27 -10.19 11.78
N GLN A 90 10.45 -9.92 11.22
CA GLN A 90 11.72 -10.28 11.85
C GLN A 90 11.91 -9.62 13.22
N GLN A 91 11.57 -8.32 13.34
CA GLN A 91 11.61 -7.61 14.64
C GLN A 91 10.66 -8.24 15.67
N VAL A 92 9.43 -8.62 15.27
CA VAL A 92 8.47 -9.28 16.16
C VAL A 92 9.03 -10.61 16.68
N VAL A 93 9.68 -11.40 15.81
CA VAL A 93 10.32 -12.66 16.21
C VAL A 93 11.49 -12.41 17.17
N GLU A 94 12.33 -11.42 16.90
CA GLU A 94 13.46 -11.03 17.79
C GLU A 94 12.97 -10.57 19.16
N LEU A 95 11.81 -9.91 19.24
CA LEU A 95 11.17 -9.48 20.48
C LEU A 95 10.48 -10.63 21.24
N GLY A 96 10.35 -11.80 20.63
CA GLY A 96 9.65 -12.95 21.20
C GLY A 96 8.12 -12.88 21.09
N GLY A 97 7.57 -11.95 20.29
CA GLY A 97 6.14 -11.79 20.04
C GLY A 97 5.76 -10.35 19.73
N PHE A 98 4.48 -10.13 19.41
CA PHE A 98 3.98 -8.77 19.15
C PHE A 98 4.04 -7.90 20.40
N PRO A 99 4.58 -6.68 20.30
CA PRO A 99 4.39 -5.65 21.32
C PRO A 99 2.89 -5.38 21.52
N GLN A 100 2.48 -5.14 22.77
CA GLN A 100 1.05 -5.06 23.10
C GLN A 100 0.54 -3.62 23.30
N THR A 101 1.45 -2.66 23.33
CA THR A 101 1.08 -1.25 23.53
C THR A 101 1.28 -0.43 22.27
N PHE A 102 0.46 0.60 22.10
CA PHE A 102 0.59 1.58 21.01
C PHE A 102 2.03 2.11 20.88
N LYS A 103 2.64 2.46 22.01
CA LYS A 103 4.00 3.02 22.04
C LYS A 103 5.04 2.03 21.53
N GLU A 104 4.95 0.78 21.95
CA GLU A 104 5.88 -0.26 21.52
C GLU A 104 5.65 -0.69 20.07
N LEU A 105 4.39 -0.84 19.65
CA LEU A 105 4.04 -1.18 18.26
C LEU A 105 4.63 -0.16 17.26
N LYS A 106 4.71 1.12 17.62
CA LYS A 106 5.35 2.15 16.81
C LYS A 106 6.85 1.97 16.60
N THR A 107 7.51 1.12 17.35
CA THR A 107 8.94 0.80 17.14
C THR A 107 9.16 -0.15 15.97
N LEU A 108 8.13 -0.87 15.54
CA LEU A 108 8.20 -1.79 14.41
C LEU A 108 8.31 -1.03 13.08
N LYS A 109 9.10 -1.58 12.18
CA LYS A 109 9.36 -0.99 10.87
C LYS A 109 8.06 -0.80 10.06
N GLY A 110 7.82 0.45 9.62
CA GLY A 110 6.64 0.77 8.82
C GLY A 110 5.31 0.86 9.58
N VAL A 111 5.33 0.68 10.91
CA VAL A 111 4.15 0.86 11.77
C VAL A 111 4.07 2.32 12.22
N GLY A 112 3.13 3.06 11.63
CA GLY A 112 2.82 4.43 11.99
C GLY A 112 1.72 4.54 13.06
N ASP A 113 1.34 5.78 13.41
CA ASP A 113 0.33 6.05 14.45
C ASP A 113 -0.99 5.32 14.18
N TYR A 114 -1.49 5.35 12.95
CA TYR A 114 -2.72 4.65 12.58
C TYR A 114 -2.62 3.14 12.79
N THR A 115 -1.60 2.50 12.19
CA THR A 115 -1.46 1.04 12.26
C THR A 115 -1.21 0.57 13.69
N ALA A 116 -0.41 1.32 14.47
CA ALA A 116 -0.19 1.01 15.88
C ALA A 116 -1.49 1.11 16.70
N ALA A 117 -2.30 2.16 16.47
CA ALA A 117 -3.58 2.33 17.15
C ALA A 117 -4.59 1.23 16.81
N ALA A 118 -4.64 0.82 15.53
CA ALA A 118 -5.50 -0.27 15.09
C ALA A 118 -5.13 -1.59 15.77
N ILE A 119 -3.85 -1.98 15.74
CA ILE A 119 -3.39 -3.22 16.38
C ILE A 119 -3.60 -3.15 17.90
N ALA A 120 -3.19 -2.06 18.54
CA ALA A 120 -3.30 -1.89 20.00
C ALA A 120 -4.73 -2.00 20.47
N SER A 121 -5.67 -1.36 19.76
CA SER A 121 -7.09 -1.38 20.15
C SER A 121 -7.79 -2.68 19.78
N ILE A 122 -7.55 -3.23 18.60
CA ILE A 122 -8.31 -4.39 18.10
C ILE A 122 -7.75 -5.70 18.68
N ALA A 123 -6.43 -5.88 18.69
CA ALA A 123 -5.83 -7.11 19.20
C ALA A 123 -5.67 -7.12 20.73
N PHE A 124 -5.39 -5.96 21.33
CA PHE A 124 -5.00 -5.88 22.76
C PHE A 124 -5.96 -5.06 23.63
N GLY A 125 -6.99 -4.44 23.06
CA GLY A 125 -7.99 -3.69 23.80
C GLY A 125 -7.47 -2.37 24.41
N GLU A 126 -6.31 -1.86 23.96
CA GLU A 126 -5.79 -0.57 24.44
C GLU A 126 -6.70 0.56 23.94
N PRO A 127 -7.15 1.47 24.82
CA PRO A 127 -8.08 2.55 24.45
C PRO A 127 -7.38 3.69 23.71
N VAL A 128 -6.95 3.41 22.47
CA VAL A 128 -6.30 4.35 21.56
C VAL A 128 -7.15 4.52 20.29
N ALA A 129 -7.43 5.76 19.93
CA ALA A 129 -8.25 6.08 18.77
C ALA A 129 -7.47 5.99 17.46
N VAL A 130 -8.06 5.34 16.45
CA VAL A 130 -7.56 5.36 15.08
C VAL A 130 -7.97 6.66 14.38
N VAL A 131 -7.08 7.20 13.54
CA VAL A 131 -7.40 8.34 12.67
C VAL A 131 -6.84 8.06 11.26
N ASP A 132 -7.69 7.53 10.40
CA ASP A 132 -7.42 7.33 8.98
C ASP A 132 -8.18 8.34 8.10
N GLY A 133 -8.11 8.18 6.78
CA GLY A 133 -8.84 9.02 5.85
C GLY A 133 -10.37 8.97 6.00
N ASN A 134 -10.91 7.86 6.49
CA ASN A 134 -12.34 7.71 6.77
C ASN A 134 -12.72 8.48 8.03
N VAL A 135 -11.94 8.30 9.10
CA VAL A 135 -12.15 8.99 10.39
C VAL A 135 -12.02 10.51 10.23
N TYR A 136 -10.98 11.00 9.53
CA TYR A 136 -10.86 12.42 9.20
C TYR A 136 -12.12 12.95 8.52
N ARG A 137 -12.66 12.25 7.56
CA ARG A 137 -13.85 12.66 6.81
C ARG A 137 -15.11 12.69 7.68
N VAL A 138 -15.32 11.63 8.48
CA VAL A 138 -16.47 11.53 9.38
C VAL A 138 -16.44 12.66 10.40
N LEU A 139 -15.33 12.85 11.09
CA LEU A 139 -15.18 13.86 12.13
C LEU A 139 -15.26 15.28 11.56
N SER A 140 -14.55 15.55 10.45
CA SER A 140 -14.60 16.84 9.79
C SER A 140 -16.03 17.22 9.39
N ARG A 141 -16.78 16.31 8.78
CA ARG A 141 -18.16 16.56 8.37
C ARG A 141 -19.12 16.67 9.56
N TYR A 142 -19.01 15.78 10.53
CA TYR A 142 -19.93 15.77 11.66
C TYR A 142 -19.79 17.01 12.54
N TYR A 143 -18.57 17.41 12.84
CA TYR A 143 -18.28 18.58 13.69
C TYR A 143 -18.07 19.88 12.91
N GLY A 144 -18.02 19.85 11.58
CA GLY A 144 -17.80 21.05 10.74
C GLY A 144 -16.39 21.59 10.78
N ILE A 145 -15.37 20.74 10.98
CA ILE A 145 -13.99 21.17 11.17
C ILE A 145 -13.33 21.51 9.83
N ASP A 146 -12.85 22.74 9.70
CA ASP A 146 -12.18 23.26 8.49
C ASP A 146 -10.66 23.14 8.50
N THR A 147 -10.08 22.80 9.64
CA THR A 147 -8.62 22.65 9.75
C THR A 147 -8.13 21.58 8.74
N PRO A 148 -7.16 21.91 7.88
CA PRO A 148 -6.69 20.96 6.87
C PRO A 148 -6.14 19.69 7.49
N ILE A 149 -6.66 18.53 7.11
CA ILE A 149 -6.30 17.23 7.69
C ILE A 149 -4.84 16.82 7.42
N ASP A 150 -4.17 17.43 6.46
CA ASP A 150 -2.78 17.19 6.08
C ASP A 150 -1.80 18.21 6.70
N SER A 151 -2.31 19.15 7.53
CA SER A 151 -1.50 20.05 8.34
C SER A 151 -1.07 19.39 9.66
N THR A 152 -0.03 19.95 10.29
CA THR A 152 0.41 19.49 11.63
C THR A 152 -0.65 19.79 12.70
N GLU A 153 -1.31 20.94 12.60
CA GLU A 153 -2.38 21.36 13.49
C GLU A 153 -3.59 20.41 13.35
N GLY A 154 -4.06 20.18 12.13
CA GLY A 154 -5.18 19.28 11.87
C GLY A 154 -4.93 17.88 12.39
N LYS A 155 -3.74 17.31 12.17
CA LYS A 155 -3.41 15.99 12.71
C LYS A 155 -3.55 15.93 14.24
N LYS A 156 -3.10 16.96 14.96
CA LYS A 156 -3.21 17.04 16.43
C LYS A 156 -4.65 17.22 16.87
N GLU A 157 -5.40 18.12 16.23
CA GLU A 157 -6.80 18.40 16.53
C GLU A 157 -7.66 17.15 16.36
N PHE A 158 -7.58 16.51 15.19
CA PHE A 158 -8.38 15.31 14.91
C PHE A 158 -7.99 14.12 15.79
N GLN A 159 -6.71 13.95 16.12
CA GLN A 159 -6.27 12.90 17.04
C GLN A 159 -6.82 13.13 18.45
N ALA A 160 -6.76 14.36 18.96
CA ALA A 160 -7.30 14.71 20.28
C ALA A 160 -8.83 14.53 20.31
N LEU A 161 -9.53 14.95 19.27
CA LEU A 161 -10.98 14.77 19.16
C LEU A 161 -11.34 13.29 19.10
N ALA A 162 -10.71 12.50 18.22
CA ALA A 162 -10.97 11.07 18.10
C ALA A 162 -10.76 10.36 19.45
N GLN A 163 -9.66 10.67 20.14
CA GLN A 163 -9.36 10.10 21.46
C GLN A 163 -10.42 10.47 22.51
N SER A 164 -10.94 11.69 22.48
CA SER A 164 -11.98 12.14 23.44
C SER A 164 -13.34 11.45 23.21
N LEU A 165 -13.59 10.94 22.02
CA LEU A 165 -14.84 10.29 21.64
C LEU A 165 -14.80 8.76 21.84
N LEU A 166 -13.63 8.20 22.05
CA LEU A 166 -13.42 6.75 22.16
C LEU A 166 -13.97 6.21 23.48
N PRO A 167 -14.90 5.24 23.45
CA PRO A 167 -15.32 4.52 24.65
C PRO A 167 -14.19 3.62 25.17
N ILE A 168 -13.81 3.79 26.43
CA ILE A 168 -12.69 3.03 27.02
C ILE A 168 -12.95 1.51 27.04
N ASN A 169 -14.21 1.11 27.18
CA ASN A 169 -14.60 -0.30 27.32
C ASN A 169 -14.83 -1.03 25.98
N GLU A 170 -14.94 -0.31 24.86
CA GLU A 170 -15.23 -0.85 23.53
C GLU A 170 -14.33 -0.20 22.45
N PRO A 171 -12.98 -0.13 22.67
CA PRO A 171 -12.11 0.61 21.76
C PRO A 171 -12.01 -0.04 20.37
N ALA A 172 -11.98 -1.37 20.31
CA ALA A 172 -11.93 -2.12 19.05
C ALA A 172 -13.18 -1.87 18.20
N ASP A 173 -14.35 -2.16 18.77
CA ASP A 173 -15.64 -2.02 18.06
C ASP A 173 -15.87 -0.58 17.59
N TYR A 174 -15.51 0.41 18.42
CA TYR A 174 -15.67 1.82 18.06
C TYR A 174 -14.73 2.24 16.92
N ASN A 175 -13.46 1.84 16.98
CA ASN A 175 -12.49 2.12 15.93
C ASN A 175 -12.91 1.48 14.60
N GLU A 176 -13.35 0.23 14.61
CA GLU A 176 -13.89 -0.44 13.45
C GLU A 176 -15.19 0.23 12.94
N ALA A 177 -16.07 0.61 13.85
CA ALA A 177 -17.33 1.26 13.52
C ALA A 177 -17.13 2.59 12.79
N ILE A 178 -16.27 3.47 13.28
CA ILE A 178 -16.05 4.78 12.65
C ILE A 178 -15.33 4.65 11.30
N MET A 179 -14.40 3.71 11.15
CA MET A 179 -13.76 3.41 9.86
C MET A 179 -14.77 2.86 8.85
N ASP A 180 -15.60 1.89 9.25
CA ASP A 180 -16.63 1.30 8.40
C ASP A 180 -17.70 2.32 7.99
N PHE A 181 -18.15 3.13 8.96
CA PHE A 181 -19.09 4.20 8.71
C PHE A 181 -18.55 5.21 7.67
N GLY A 182 -17.29 5.56 7.78
CA GLY A 182 -16.64 6.39 6.78
C GLY A 182 -16.55 5.71 5.41
N ALA A 183 -16.26 4.42 5.38
CA ALA A 183 -16.08 3.68 4.14
C ALA A 183 -17.39 3.41 3.38
N THR A 184 -18.51 3.21 4.07
CA THR A 184 -19.76 2.71 3.48
C THR A 184 -20.92 3.70 3.58
N GLN A 185 -21.04 4.46 4.67
CA GLN A 185 -22.13 5.41 4.92
C GLN A 185 -21.72 6.85 4.55
N CYS A 186 -20.65 7.37 5.18
CA CYS A 186 -20.14 8.72 4.96
C CYS A 186 -19.04 8.72 3.88
N THR A 187 -19.36 8.24 2.69
CA THR A 187 -18.43 8.08 1.57
C THR A 187 -17.85 9.40 1.05
N PRO A 188 -16.68 9.40 0.38
CA PRO A 188 -16.10 10.62 -0.19
C PRO A 188 -17.03 11.33 -1.16
N ASN A 189 -17.58 10.58 -2.08
CA ASN A 189 -18.52 11.07 -3.10
C ASN A 189 -19.92 10.51 -2.81
N SER A 190 -20.95 11.35 -2.92
CA SER A 190 -22.36 10.95 -2.78
C SER A 190 -22.65 10.12 -1.52
N PRO A 191 -22.36 10.61 -0.30
CA PRO A 191 -22.69 9.88 0.94
C PRO A 191 -24.20 9.73 1.12
N HIS A 192 -24.64 8.68 1.77
CA HIS A 192 -26.05 8.38 2.00
C HIS A 192 -26.63 9.20 3.18
N CYS A 193 -26.64 10.53 3.06
CA CYS A 193 -27.01 11.42 4.17
C CYS A 193 -28.47 11.27 4.61
N SER A 194 -29.41 11.01 3.71
CA SER A 194 -30.83 10.82 4.04
C SER A 194 -31.13 9.59 4.92
N ALA A 195 -30.27 8.57 4.83
CA ALA A 195 -30.35 7.36 5.66
C ALA A 195 -29.31 7.34 6.80
N CYS A 196 -28.59 8.45 7.00
CA CYS A 196 -27.53 8.51 7.98
C CYS A 196 -28.10 8.74 9.42
N PRO A 197 -27.78 7.89 10.39
CA PRO A 197 -28.29 8.07 11.74
C PRO A 197 -27.77 9.32 12.46
N LEU A 198 -26.73 9.98 11.89
CA LEU A 198 -26.13 11.21 12.41
C LEU A 198 -26.59 12.48 11.67
N CYS A 199 -27.47 12.37 10.68
CA CYS A 199 -27.79 13.49 9.77
C CYS A 199 -28.33 14.73 10.50
N GLU A 200 -29.21 14.55 11.50
CA GLU A 200 -29.85 15.65 12.23
C GLU A 200 -28.85 16.55 13.01
N THR A 201 -27.77 15.93 13.48
CA THR A 201 -26.73 16.63 14.26
C THR A 201 -25.47 16.93 13.45
N CYS A 202 -25.38 16.46 12.20
CA CYS A 202 -24.23 16.67 11.33
C CYS A 202 -24.14 18.12 10.83
N VAL A 203 -23.07 18.82 11.19
CA VAL A 203 -22.84 20.23 10.81
C VAL A 203 -22.74 20.35 9.28
N ALA A 204 -21.91 19.53 8.64
CA ALA A 204 -21.73 19.61 7.18
C ALA A 204 -23.03 19.35 6.39
N PHE A 205 -23.93 18.52 6.91
CA PHE A 205 -25.24 18.28 6.27
C PHE A 205 -26.15 19.49 6.41
N ARG A 206 -26.27 20.04 7.62
CA ARG A 206 -27.10 21.23 7.88
C ARG A 206 -26.62 22.46 7.13
N GLU A 207 -25.32 22.63 6.97
CA GLU A 207 -24.70 23.78 6.31
C GLU A 207 -24.41 23.52 4.82
N GLN A 208 -24.81 22.37 4.28
CA GLN A 208 -24.61 21.98 2.87
C GLN A 208 -23.13 21.93 2.43
N ARG A 209 -22.22 21.64 3.35
CA ARG A 209 -20.75 21.63 3.17
C ARG A 209 -20.15 20.24 2.99
N ILE A 210 -20.95 19.22 2.67
CA ILE A 210 -20.51 17.84 2.53
C ILE A 210 -19.34 17.69 1.53
N ASN A 211 -19.36 18.43 0.44
CA ASN A 211 -18.35 18.35 -0.62
C ASN A 211 -17.10 19.19 -0.33
N GLU A 212 -17.15 20.08 0.64
CA GLU A 212 -16.03 20.92 1.06
C GLU A 212 -15.16 20.22 2.10
N LEU A 213 -15.74 19.28 2.87
CA LEU A 213 -15.08 18.63 3.98
C LEU A 213 -14.75 17.15 3.70
N PRO A 214 -13.58 16.69 4.11
CA PRO A 214 -12.51 17.40 4.83
C PRO A 214 -11.65 18.30 3.93
N VAL A 215 -11.10 19.37 4.50
CA VAL A 215 -10.19 20.29 3.81
C VAL A 215 -8.80 19.64 3.68
N LYS A 216 -8.16 19.85 2.52
CA LYS A 216 -6.76 19.50 2.24
C LYS A 216 -6.02 20.69 1.67
N SER A 217 -4.84 20.99 2.20
CA SER A 217 -4.03 22.15 1.77
C SER A 217 -3.00 21.80 0.70
N LYS A 218 -2.53 20.54 0.66
CA LYS A 218 -1.42 20.14 -0.20
C LYS A 218 -1.90 19.52 -1.50
N LYS A 219 -1.35 20.02 -2.62
CA LYS A 219 -1.44 19.38 -3.94
C LYS A 219 -0.16 18.63 -4.21
N VAL A 220 -0.27 17.37 -4.58
CA VAL A 220 0.90 16.55 -4.97
C VAL A 220 1.39 17.03 -6.33
N LYS A 221 2.68 17.42 -6.39
CA LYS A 221 3.35 17.70 -7.66
C LYS A 221 3.93 16.40 -8.20
N GLN A 222 3.67 16.10 -9.45
CA GLN A 222 4.24 14.96 -10.15
C GLN A 222 5.43 15.41 -11.01
N ARG A 223 6.51 14.60 -11.03
CA ARG A 223 7.63 14.76 -11.96
C ARG A 223 7.56 13.71 -13.05
N GLU A 224 7.96 14.05 -14.27
CA GLU A 224 8.08 13.13 -15.38
C GLU A 224 9.45 12.46 -15.37
N ARG A 225 9.49 11.16 -15.73
CA ARG A 225 10.72 10.39 -15.91
C ARG A 225 10.58 9.50 -17.14
N HIS A 226 11.67 9.35 -17.85
CA HIS A 226 11.77 8.49 -19.03
C HIS A 226 12.65 7.27 -18.70
N PHE A 227 12.27 6.10 -19.23
CA PHE A 227 13.02 4.87 -19.13
C PHE A 227 13.13 4.25 -20.52
N THR A 228 14.30 3.78 -20.87
CA THR A 228 14.55 3.02 -22.10
C THR A 228 14.99 1.61 -21.72
N TYR A 229 14.07 0.66 -21.80
CA TYR A 229 14.31 -0.73 -21.44
C TYR A 229 14.76 -1.55 -22.64
N LEU A 230 15.72 -2.44 -22.40
CA LEU A 230 16.25 -3.38 -23.37
C LEU A 230 15.87 -4.80 -22.96
N TYR A 231 14.97 -5.44 -23.69
CA TYR A 231 14.73 -6.86 -23.57
C TYR A 231 15.85 -7.58 -24.35
N ILE A 232 16.91 -7.97 -23.64
CA ILE A 232 18.08 -8.61 -24.21
C ILE A 232 17.86 -10.11 -24.16
N GLU A 233 17.78 -10.75 -25.31
CA GLU A 233 17.61 -12.20 -25.42
C GLU A 233 18.82 -12.83 -26.15
N TYR A 234 19.44 -13.83 -25.51
CA TYR A 234 20.56 -14.57 -26.05
C TYR A 234 20.44 -16.07 -25.71
N GLU A 235 20.40 -16.93 -26.71
CA GLU A 235 20.29 -18.39 -26.52
C GLU A 235 19.16 -18.83 -25.59
N GLY A 236 17.96 -18.23 -25.71
CA GLY A 236 16.78 -18.54 -24.90
C GLY A 236 16.78 -17.95 -23.48
N LYS A 237 17.85 -17.24 -23.12
CA LYS A 237 17.99 -16.54 -21.84
C LYS A 237 17.77 -15.05 -22.01
N ILE A 238 17.31 -14.42 -20.94
CA ILE A 238 17.10 -12.97 -20.87
C ILE A 238 17.91 -12.38 -19.72
N ALA A 239 18.35 -11.13 -19.90
CA ALA A 239 19.07 -10.39 -18.89
C ALA A 239 18.09 -9.60 -18.02
N ILE A 240 18.24 -9.71 -16.69
CA ILE A 240 17.51 -8.93 -15.71
C ILE A 240 18.45 -8.48 -14.59
N HIS A 241 18.04 -7.45 -13.82
CA HIS A 241 18.73 -7.07 -12.61
C HIS A 241 17.75 -6.61 -11.54
N GLN A 242 18.19 -6.63 -10.27
CA GLN A 242 17.39 -6.17 -9.15
C GLN A 242 17.64 -4.69 -8.89
N ARG A 243 16.56 -3.90 -8.75
CA ARG A 243 16.66 -2.46 -8.47
C ARG A 243 17.20 -2.21 -7.08
N GLY A 244 18.25 -1.40 -7.01
CA GLY A 244 18.88 -0.98 -5.77
C GLY A 244 18.05 -0.02 -4.91
N ALA A 245 18.61 0.33 -3.75
CA ALA A 245 18.01 1.27 -2.81
C ALA A 245 17.99 2.71 -3.35
N GLY A 246 17.09 3.54 -2.81
CA GLY A 246 17.02 4.98 -3.07
C GLY A 246 16.13 5.42 -4.21
N ASP A 247 15.55 4.51 -4.97
CA ASP A 247 14.59 4.83 -6.04
C ASP A 247 13.29 4.02 -5.91
N ILE A 248 12.34 4.31 -6.80
CA ILE A 248 11.09 3.53 -6.91
C ILE A 248 11.41 2.06 -7.18
N TRP A 249 10.52 1.18 -6.70
CA TRP A 249 10.56 -0.26 -6.98
C TRP A 249 11.83 -0.99 -6.49
N GLN A 250 12.49 -0.43 -5.47
CA GLN A 250 13.63 -1.10 -4.81
C GLN A 250 13.30 -2.57 -4.51
N GLY A 251 14.24 -3.47 -4.83
CA GLY A 251 14.11 -4.91 -4.61
C GLY A 251 13.31 -5.63 -5.71
N LEU A 252 12.64 -4.91 -6.63
CA LEU A 252 12.00 -5.54 -7.80
C LEU A 252 13.00 -5.76 -8.92
N TRP A 253 12.68 -6.71 -9.79
CA TRP A 253 13.49 -7.05 -10.95
C TRP A 253 13.00 -6.32 -12.21
N GLU A 254 13.93 -5.90 -13.04
CA GLU A 254 13.63 -5.23 -14.31
C GLU A 254 14.63 -5.62 -15.41
N PHE A 255 14.32 -5.26 -16.65
CA PHE A 255 15.25 -5.37 -17.75
C PHE A 255 16.33 -4.29 -17.66
N PRO A 256 17.52 -4.49 -18.31
CA PRO A 256 18.52 -3.45 -18.47
C PRO A 256 17.92 -2.15 -19.02
N GLN A 257 18.33 -1.02 -18.43
CA GLN A 257 18.04 0.30 -18.98
C GLN A 257 19.22 0.75 -19.84
N ALA A 258 18.94 1.43 -20.93
CA ALA A 258 19.97 1.88 -21.89
C ALA A 258 21.10 2.69 -21.21
N GLU A 259 20.74 3.49 -20.22
CA GLU A 259 21.68 4.32 -19.47
C GLU A 259 22.66 3.51 -18.59
N GLN A 260 22.37 2.23 -18.34
CA GLN A 260 23.22 1.32 -17.56
C GLN A 260 24.28 0.63 -18.44
N LEU A 261 24.12 0.68 -19.77
CA LEU A 261 25.02 0.09 -20.74
C LEU A 261 25.93 1.20 -21.32
N THR A 262 27.08 1.42 -20.68
CA THR A 262 27.93 2.60 -20.96
C THR A 262 29.20 2.28 -21.75
N SER A 263 29.52 1.01 -22.05
CA SER A 263 30.68 0.63 -22.84
C SER A 263 30.43 0.76 -24.33
N SER A 264 31.49 0.96 -25.13
CA SER A 264 31.38 1.06 -26.59
C SER A 264 30.89 -0.25 -27.25
N GLU A 265 31.08 -1.39 -26.59
CA GLU A 265 30.57 -2.68 -27.04
C GLU A 265 29.09 -2.83 -26.69
N ASP A 266 28.65 -2.20 -25.63
CA ASP A 266 27.26 -2.23 -25.13
C ASP A 266 26.33 -1.29 -25.92
N SER A 267 26.87 -0.33 -26.71
CA SER A 267 26.08 0.57 -27.57
C SER A 267 25.66 -0.05 -28.90
N ALA A 268 26.05 -1.30 -29.18
CA ALA A 268 25.63 -2.03 -30.40
C ALA A 268 24.10 -2.13 -30.50
N TRP A 269 23.39 -2.15 -29.37
CA TRP A 269 21.92 -2.21 -29.35
C TRP A 269 21.28 -1.02 -30.09
N GLU A 270 21.89 0.16 -30.13
CA GLU A 270 21.36 1.34 -30.83
C GLU A 270 21.13 1.09 -32.33
N ASN A 271 21.95 0.24 -32.92
CA ASN A 271 21.86 -0.11 -34.34
C ASN A 271 21.16 -1.45 -34.58
N GLU A 272 21.14 -2.36 -33.63
CA GLU A 272 20.69 -3.74 -33.78
C GLU A 272 19.32 -4.01 -33.15
N ALA A 273 18.93 -3.23 -32.15
CA ALA A 273 17.69 -3.50 -31.41
C ALA A 273 16.46 -2.99 -32.17
N GLN A 274 15.41 -3.78 -32.13
CA GLN A 274 14.10 -3.43 -32.65
C GLN A 274 13.25 -2.73 -31.60
N LEU A 275 12.75 -1.53 -31.89
CA LEU A 275 11.75 -0.88 -31.04
C LEU A 275 10.45 -1.69 -31.07
N LEU A 276 10.01 -2.17 -29.92
CA LEU A 276 8.74 -2.90 -29.76
C LEU A 276 7.59 -1.96 -29.42
N GLN A 277 7.81 -1.05 -28.44
CA GLN A 277 6.79 -0.09 -28.03
C GLN A 277 7.44 1.19 -27.51
N LYS A 278 6.82 2.35 -27.78
CA LYS A 278 7.30 3.68 -27.39
C LYS A 278 6.30 4.43 -26.55
N GLY A 279 6.79 5.19 -25.56
CA GLY A 279 6.03 6.16 -24.80
C GLY A 279 4.95 5.54 -23.91
N VAL A 280 5.14 4.32 -23.41
CA VAL A 280 4.20 3.68 -22.49
C VAL A 280 4.12 4.48 -21.21
N LYS A 281 2.95 5.04 -20.95
CA LYS A 281 2.71 5.89 -19.78
C LYS A 281 2.26 5.07 -18.58
N HIS A 282 2.92 5.28 -17.44
CA HIS A 282 2.52 4.73 -16.14
C HIS A 282 2.52 5.83 -15.07
N ILE A 283 1.43 5.96 -14.33
CA ILE A 283 1.24 7.05 -13.38
C ILE A 283 1.40 6.52 -11.96
N LEU A 284 2.32 7.11 -11.23
CA LEU A 284 2.50 6.93 -9.79
C LEU A 284 2.06 8.19 -9.05
N THR A 285 1.92 8.14 -7.73
CA THR A 285 1.48 9.28 -6.91
C THR A 285 2.33 10.53 -7.14
N HIS A 286 3.65 10.38 -7.22
CA HIS A 286 4.60 11.51 -7.32
C HIS A 286 5.35 11.57 -8.66
N GLN A 287 5.08 10.65 -9.58
CA GLN A 287 5.81 10.53 -10.84
C GLN A 287 4.88 10.11 -11.97
N ILE A 288 5.17 10.61 -13.18
CA ILE A 288 4.65 10.10 -14.43
C ILE A 288 5.82 9.45 -15.15
N LEU A 289 5.71 8.17 -15.43
CA LEU A 289 6.75 7.40 -16.10
C LEU A 289 6.38 7.24 -17.57
N LEU A 290 7.32 7.50 -18.44
CA LEU A 290 7.25 7.20 -19.87
C LEU A 290 8.33 6.17 -20.18
N ALA A 291 7.96 5.07 -20.81
CA ALA A 291 8.90 3.99 -21.07
C ALA A 291 8.85 3.53 -22.52
N ASP A 292 10.03 3.32 -23.06
CA ASP A 292 10.26 2.65 -24.35
C ASP A 292 10.83 1.26 -24.08
N ILE A 293 10.49 0.27 -24.93
CA ILE A 293 11.09 -1.07 -24.86
C ILE A 293 11.58 -1.50 -26.23
N TYR A 294 12.80 -2.01 -26.24
CA TYR A 294 13.48 -2.54 -27.41
C TYR A 294 13.78 -4.03 -27.21
N LEU A 295 13.67 -4.82 -28.27
CA LEU A 295 14.17 -6.19 -28.36
C LEU A 295 15.58 -6.17 -28.96
N TRP A 296 16.55 -6.68 -28.21
CA TRP A 296 17.92 -6.86 -28.69
C TRP A 296 18.31 -8.34 -28.62
N GLN A 297 18.59 -8.91 -29.78
CA GLN A 297 19.04 -10.28 -29.94
C GLN A 297 20.46 -10.29 -30.56
N PRO A 298 21.50 -10.05 -29.74
CA PRO A 298 22.87 -9.95 -30.21
C PRO A 298 23.38 -11.29 -30.73
N LYS A 299 24.31 -11.25 -31.69
CA LYS A 299 24.99 -12.45 -32.25
C LYS A 299 25.89 -13.12 -31.23
N ASN A 300 26.51 -12.36 -30.36
CA ASN A 300 27.37 -12.84 -29.28
C ASN A 300 26.80 -12.36 -27.94
N ARG A 301 27.05 -13.13 -26.87
CA ARG A 301 26.61 -12.75 -25.52
C ARG A 301 27.25 -11.44 -25.12
N PRO A 302 26.47 -10.38 -24.86
CA PRO A 302 27.03 -9.09 -24.48
C PRO A 302 27.62 -9.16 -23.06
N GLN A 303 28.67 -8.39 -22.83
CA GLN A 303 29.21 -8.22 -21.48
C GLN A 303 28.34 -7.19 -20.75
N LEU A 304 27.58 -7.67 -19.79
CA LEU A 304 26.77 -6.82 -18.92
C LEU A 304 27.47 -6.59 -17.59
N PRO A 305 27.22 -5.47 -16.89
CA PRO A 305 27.65 -5.26 -15.52
C PRO A 305 27.30 -6.43 -14.60
N SER A 306 28.09 -6.66 -13.56
CA SER A 306 28.00 -7.85 -12.69
C SER A 306 26.69 -8.00 -11.92
N GLU A 307 25.92 -6.92 -11.78
CA GLU A 307 24.59 -6.91 -11.16
C GLU A 307 23.49 -7.54 -12.03
N PHE A 308 23.77 -7.77 -13.32
CA PHE A 308 22.84 -8.43 -14.23
C PHE A 308 23.00 -9.94 -14.19
N ILE A 309 21.87 -10.64 -14.16
CA ILE A 309 21.84 -12.09 -14.26
C ILE A 309 21.12 -12.53 -15.54
N TRP A 310 21.53 -13.69 -16.04
CA TRP A 310 20.87 -14.33 -17.16
C TRP A 310 19.98 -15.47 -16.64
N ILE A 311 18.70 -15.40 -16.96
CA ILE A 311 17.70 -16.41 -16.57
C ILE A 311 17.09 -17.03 -17.83
N GLU A 312 16.56 -18.24 -17.70
CA GLU A 312 15.70 -18.80 -18.75
C GLU A 312 14.45 -17.94 -18.90
N LYS A 313 14.02 -17.70 -20.13
CA LYS A 313 12.85 -16.86 -20.42
C LYS A 313 11.60 -17.28 -19.65
N GLN A 314 11.39 -18.59 -19.51
CA GLN A 314 10.28 -19.17 -18.75
C GLN A 314 10.36 -18.91 -17.24
N ASP A 315 11.54 -18.69 -16.68
CA ASP A 315 11.73 -18.47 -15.24
C ASP A 315 11.41 -17.04 -14.81
N LEU A 316 11.13 -16.12 -15.75
CA LEU A 316 10.81 -14.73 -15.44
C LEU A 316 9.58 -14.59 -14.52
N GLU A 317 8.66 -15.54 -14.60
CA GLU A 317 7.48 -15.57 -13.73
C GLU A 317 7.82 -15.75 -12.25
N ASN A 318 8.99 -16.23 -11.88
CA ASN A 318 9.44 -16.37 -10.48
C ASN A 318 9.93 -15.07 -9.88
N TYR A 319 10.16 -14.04 -10.68
CA TYR A 319 10.70 -12.75 -10.25
C TYR A 319 9.59 -11.71 -10.03
N ALA A 320 9.72 -10.88 -8.99
CA ALA A 320 8.79 -9.79 -8.72
C ALA A 320 9.08 -8.60 -9.65
N LEU A 321 8.16 -8.28 -10.56
CA LEU A 321 8.33 -7.22 -11.55
C LEU A 321 7.47 -5.99 -11.21
N PRO A 322 7.95 -4.76 -11.51
CA PRO A 322 7.10 -3.57 -11.53
C PRO A 322 5.97 -3.70 -12.55
N ARG A 323 4.81 -3.12 -12.23
CA ARG A 323 3.66 -3.13 -13.15
C ARG A 323 3.97 -2.56 -14.53
N LEU A 324 4.87 -1.60 -14.62
CA LEU A 324 5.30 -1.04 -15.91
C LEU A 324 5.98 -2.11 -16.76
N ILE A 325 6.86 -2.93 -16.18
CA ILE A 325 7.55 -4.03 -16.88
C ILE A 325 6.54 -5.08 -17.37
N GLU A 326 5.54 -5.45 -16.54
CA GLU A 326 4.46 -6.36 -16.96
C GLU A 326 3.65 -5.82 -18.16
N ILE A 327 3.48 -4.49 -18.24
CA ILE A 327 2.80 -3.85 -19.37
C ILE A 327 3.68 -3.94 -20.61
N LEU A 328 4.98 -3.64 -20.49
CA LEU A 328 5.94 -3.67 -21.59
C LEU A 328 6.14 -5.08 -22.15
N LEU A 329 6.11 -6.11 -21.29
CA LEU A 329 6.22 -7.52 -21.69
C LEU A 329 5.15 -7.96 -22.70
N LYS A 330 4.00 -7.31 -22.71
CA LYS A 330 2.93 -7.64 -23.69
C LYS A 330 3.30 -7.32 -25.13
N ALA A 331 4.30 -6.48 -25.33
CA ALA A 331 4.83 -6.14 -26.66
C ALA A 331 5.97 -7.06 -27.09
N VAL A 332 6.52 -7.88 -26.19
CA VAL A 332 7.58 -8.84 -26.50
C VAL A 332 6.98 -10.03 -27.24
N PRO A 333 7.52 -10.47 -28.37
CA PRO A 333 7.09 -11.68 -29.05
C PRO A 333 7.18 -12.92 -28.15
N ALA A 334 6.26 -13.87 -28.39
CA ALA A 334 6.20 -15.12 -27.61
C ALA A 334 7.42 -16.03 -27.88
#